data_f5180f86da994921eef65492e2a3d9ba
#
_entry.id   f5180f86da994921eef65492e2a3d9ba
#
_cell.length_a   1.000
_cell.length_b   1.000
_cell.length_c   1.000
_cell.angle_alpha   90.00
_cell.angle_beta   90.00
_cell.angle_gamma   90.00
#
_symmetry.space_group_name_H-M   'P 1'
#
loop_
_entity.id
_entity.type
_entity.pdbx_description
1 polymer ?
#
loop_
_entity_poly.entity_id
_entity_poly.type
_entity_poly.pdbx_seq_one_letter_code
_entity_poly.pdbx_strand_id
1 'polypeptide(L)'
;MREVDLKEIYQMACDARDSIWEQAKSVGREPKIYLHWTAGHYANGREDQMYLNDYHIAIDADGSIYAEHQFSDTLAHTWRRNTGSIGVALTCGVGSGSQDLGNEPPTSAQIESMAQAIYAIAEGLWLTIDKTHVMTHGEAADCEDGDYSTHNPYAWWNDYYGDGDTRGDLEYLGTDESPSYNPQATDGSRGGDVLRGKANWYKNQNALNI
;
A
#
# COMPACT_ATOMS: atom_id res chain seq x y z
N MET A 1 -17.43 -7.29 -6.10
CA MET A 1 -16.35 -6.45 -6.67
C MET A 1 -16.96 -5.37 -7.56
N ARG A 2 -16.49 -4.14 -7.49
CA ARG A 2 -16.82 -3.04 -8.40
C ARG A 2 -15.57 -2.23 -8.75
N GLU A 3 -15.50 -1.76 -9.98
CA GLU A 3 -14.50 -0.78 -10.39
C GLU A 3 -14.86 0.58 -9.77
N VAL A 4 -13.86 1.32 -9.31
CA VAL A 4 -14.02 2.61 -8.64
C VAL A 4 -13.07 3.65 -9.23
N ASP A 5 -13.52 4.89 -9.29
CA ASP A 5 -12.66 6.01 -9.66
C ASP A 5 -12.06 6.70 -8.42
N LEU A 6 -11.15 7.64 -8.65
CA LEU A 6 -10.44 8.32 -7.57
C LEU A 6 -11.35 9.21 -6.70
N LYS A 7 -12.44 9.74 -7.26
CA LYS A 7 -13.41 10.53 -6.50
C LYS A 7 -14.24 9.64 -5.59
N GLU A 8 -14.59 8.45 -6.06
CA GLU A 8 -15.26 7.44 -5.22
C GLU A 8 -14.34 6.99 -4.09
N ILE A 9 -13.05 6.73 -4.35
CA ILE A 9 -12.07 6.40 -3.32
C ILE A 9 -11.96 7.51 -2.27
N TYR A 10 -11.85 8.77 -2.70
CA TYR A 10 -11.87 9.91 -1.79
C TYR A 10 -13.14 9.96 -0.94
N GLN A 11 -14.31 9.76 -1.55
CA GLN A 11 -15.58 9.73 -0.82
C GLN A 11 -15.65 8.58 0.17
N MET A 12 -15.21 7.37 -0.22
CA MET A 12 -15.12 6.21 0.69
C MET A 12 -14.23 6.52 1.91
N ALA A 13 -13.12 7.22 1.70
CA ALA A 13 -12.23 7.65 2.77
C ALA A 13 -12.89 8.69 3.68
N CYS A 14 -13.59 9.68 3.10
CA CYS A 14 -14.36 10.67 3.87
C CYS A 14 -15.43 10.01 4.75
N ASP A 15 -16.17 9.06 4.19
CA ASP A 15 -17.27 8.38 4.88
C ASP A 15 -16.76 7.49 6.03
N ALA A 16 -15.58 6.90 5.87
CA ALA A 16 -14.96 6.03 6.88
C ALA A 16 -14.11 6.78 7.90
N ARG A 17 -13.80 8.06 7.71
CA ARG A 17 -12.82 8.83 8.49
C ARG A 17 -12.97 8.67 9.99
N ASP A 18 -14.12 9.03 10.52
CA ASP A 18 -14.34 9.03 11.97
C ASP A 18 -14.16 7.63 12.56
N SER A 19 -14.68 6.61 11.87
CA SER A 19 -14.54 5.22 12.30
C SER A 19 -13.09 4.75 12.28
N ILE A 20 -12.34 5.05 11.21
CA ILE A 20 -10.92 4.66 11.07
C ILE A 20 -10.06 5.33 12.15
N TRP A 21 -10.29 6.63 12.43
CA TRP A 21 -9.58 7.35 13.49
C TRP A 21 -9.90 6.78 14.88
N GLU A 22 -11.16 6.43 15.15
CA GLU A 22 -11.55 5.81 16.42
C GLU A 22 -10.92 4.42 16.59
N GLN A 23 -10.94 3.61 15.52
CA GLN A 23 -10.30 2.29 15.52
C GLN A 23 -8.80 2.39 15.78
N ALA A 24 -8.09 3.26 15.06
CA ALA A 24 -6.65 3.44 15.23
C ALA A 24 -6.31 3.91 16.65
N LYS A 25 -7.06 4.89 17.19
CA LYS A 25 -6.90 5.37 18.55
C LYS A 25 -7.12 4.28 19.59
N SER A 26 -8.05 3.37 19.36
CA SER A 26 -8.33 2.23 20.27
C SER A 26 -7.14 1.31 20.48
N VAL A 27 -6.21 1.27 19.52
CA VAL A 27 -4.96 0.51 19.56
C VAL A 27 -3.72 1.39 19.72
N GLY A 28 -3.91 2.66 20.12
CA GLY A 28 -2.84 3.57 20.51
C GLY A 28 -2.04 4.18 19.38
N ARG A 29 -2.62 4.32 18.17
CA ARG A 29 -1.94 4.88 17.00
C ARG A 29 -2.85 5.77 16.15
N GLU A 30 -2.29 6.36 15.08
CA GLU A 30 -3.01 7.05 14.03
C GLU A 30 -3.33 6.09 12.87
N PRO A 31 -4.32 6.41 12.00
CA PRO A 31 -4.65 5.58 10.85
C PRO A 31 -3.45 5.36 9.90
N LYS A 32 -3.45 4.23 9.21
CA LYS A 32 -2.39 3.82 8.29
C LYS A 32 -2.96 3.42 6.93
N ILE A 33 -2.14 3.61 5.90
CA ILE A 33 -2.34 3.03 4.56
C ILE A 33 -1.18 2.07 4.33
N TYR A 34 -1.49 0.78 4.20
CA TYR A 34 -0.50 -0.26 3.91
C TYR A 34 -0.57 -0.66 2.43
N LEU A 35 0.60 -0.67 1.79
CA LEU A 35 0.76 -0.94 0.37
C LEU A 35 1.30 -2.35 0.17
N HIS A 36 0.65 -3.09 -0.73
CA HIS A 36 0.91 -4.50 -0.94
C HIS A 36 1.02 -4.85 -2.42
N TRP A 37 1.56 -6.00 -2.69
CA TRP A 37 1.26 -6.78 -3.87
C TRP A 37 0.60 -8.11 -3.48
N THR A 38 -0.12 -8.73 -4.40
CA THR A 38 -0.77 -10.02 -4.10
C THR A 38 0.20 -11.20 -4.15
N ALA A 39 1.40 -11.02 -4.70
CA ALA A 39 2.34 -12.08 -5.08
C ALA A 39 1.70 -13.13 -6.01
N GLY A 40 0.61 -12.76 -6.66
CA GLY A 40 -0.19 -13.56 -7.59
C GLY A 40 -0.03 -13.09 -9.03
N HIS A 41 -0.87 -13.65 -9.90
CA HIS A 41 -0.96 -13.23 -11.29
C HIS A 41 -1.60 -11.84 -11.44
N TYR A 42 -1.33 -11.16 -12.57
CA TYR A 42 -2.18 -10.06 -13.00
C TYR A 42 -3.63 -10.54 -13.05
N ALA A 43 -4.51 -9.75 -12.44
CA ALA A 43 -5.92 -10.16 -12.37
C ALA A 43 -6.59 -10.15 -13.73
N ASN A 44 -6.28 -9.17 -14.59
CA ASN A 44 -6.89 -9.04 -15.92
C ASN A 44 -8.43 -9.10 -15.83
N GLY A 45 -9.01 -8.37 -14.88
CA GLY A 45 -10.44 -8.32 -14.61
C GLY A 45 -11.02 -9.52 -13.85
N ARG A 46 -10.21 -10.50 -13.46
CA ARG A 46 -10.68 -11.70 -12.75
C ARG A 46 -10.79 -11.44 -11.25
N GLU A 47 -12.00 -11.57 -10.74
CA GLU A 47 -12.31 -11.30 -9.33
C GLU A 47 -11.53 -12.20 -8.36
N ASP A 48 -11.34 -13.46 -8.70
CA ASP A 48 -10.59 -14.43 -7.88
C ASP A 48 -9.11 -14.10 -7.71
N GLN A 49 -8.57 -13.20 -8.54
CA GLN A 49 -7.19 -12.74 -8.49
C GLN A 49 -7.04 -11.34 -7.84
N MET A 50 -8.14 -10.70 -7.44
CA MET A 50 -8.13 -9.37 -6.81
C MET A 50 -7.87 -9.43 -5.30
N TYR A 51 -8.12 -10.56 -4.64
CA TYR A 51 -7.93 -10.75 -3.21
C TYR A 51 -8.65 -9.69 -2.34
N LEU A 52 -9.84 -9.25 -2.77
CA LEU A 52 -10.61 -8.21 -2.07
C LEU A 52 -11.18 -8.66 -0.72
N ASN A 53 -11.07 -9.93 -0.37
CA ASN A 53 -11.34 -10.38 1.00
C ASN A 53 -10.24 -9.96 2.00
N ASP A 54 -9.04 -9.69 1.48
CA ASP A 54 -7.89 -9.31 2.29
C ASP A 54 -7.56 -7.81 2.16
N TYR A 55 -7.84 -7.21 0.99
CA TYR A 55 -7.50 -5.81 0.70
C TYR A 55 -8.75 -4.96 0.42
N HIS A 56 -8.73 -3.70 0.85
CA HIS A 56 -9.81 -2.74 0.57
C HIS A 56 -9.82 -2.30 -0.90
N ILE A 57 -8.65 -2.18 -1.49
CA ILE A 57 -8.41 -1.78 -2.87
C ILE A 57 -7.49 -2.79 -3.53
N ALA A 58 -7.85 -3.23 -4.73
CA ALA A 58 -6.98 -3.97 -5.65
C ALA A 58 -6.80 -3.18 -6.95
N ILE A 59 -5.57 -3.14 -7.46
CA ILE A 59 -5.22 -2.40 -8.69
C ILE A 59 -4.70 -3.41 -9.71
N ASP A 60 -5.39 -3.50 -10.84
CA ASP A 60 -5.03 -4.42 -11.91
C ASP A 60 -3.88 -3.91 -12.79
N ALA A 61 -3.33 -4.77 -13.61
CA ALA A 61 -2.16 -4.51 -14.45
C ALA A 61 -2.31 -3.31 -15.40
N ASP A 62 -3.54 -3.01 -15.82
CA ASP A 62 -3.87 -1.85 -16.67
C ASP A 62 -4.09 -0.56 -15.88
N GLY A 63 -4.03 -0.62 -14.54
CA GLY A 63 -4.28 0.50 -13.64
C GLY A 63 -5.73 0.64 -13.18
N SER A 64 -6.66 -0.19 -13.65
CA SER A 64 -8.05 -0.22 -13.17
C SER A 64 -8.10 -0.53 -11.68
N ILE A 65 -8.95 0.18 -10.92
CA ILE A 65 -9.02 0.08 -9.47
C ILE A 65 -10.34 -0.57 -9.07
N TYR A 66 -10.26 -1.54 -8.17
CA TYR A 66 -11.41 -2.30 -7.70
C TYR A 66 -11.54 -2.25 -6.19
N ALA A 67 -12.79 -2.21 -5.70
CA ALA A 67 -13.14 -2.27 -4.29
C ALA A 67 -14.36 -3.17 -4.06
N GLU A 68 -14.52 -3.64 -2.82
CA GLU A 68 -15.69 -4.42 -2.40
C GLU A 68 -16.17 -4.01 -1.01
N HIS A 69 -15.25 -3.78 -0.08
CA HIS A 69 -15.53 -3.46 1.31
C HIS A 69 -15.54 -1.97 1.60
N GLN A 70 -16.13 -1.59 2.74
CA GLN A 70 -16.00 -0.26 3.28
C GLN A 70 -14.60 -0.06 3.86
N PHE A 71 -14.06 1.15 3.82
CA PHE A 71 -12.76 1.42 4.44
C PHE A 71 -12.77 1.30 5.97
N SER A 72 -13.94 1.35 6.59
CA SER A 72 -14.13 1.08 8.02
C SER A 72 -14.09 -0.40 8.39
N ASP A 73 -14.11 -1.32 7.43
CA ASP A 73 -13.99 -2.74 7.71
C ASP A 73 -12.54 -3.08 8.09
N THR A 74 -12.35 -4.04 8.98
CA THR A 74 -11.01 -4.51 9.34
C THR A 74 -10.69 -5.76 8.53
N LEU A 75 -9.80 -5.64 7.54
CA LEU A 75 -9.39 -6.73 6.66
C LEU A 75 -7.98 -7.25 7.03
N ALA A 76 -7.68 -8.50 6.65
CA ALA A 76 -6.49 -9.22 7.13
C ALA A 76 -5.27 -9.05 6.21
N HIS A 77 -4.79 -7.82 5.98
CA HIS A 77 -3.70 -7.52 5.05
C HIS A 77 -2.32 -7.33 5.70
N THR A 78 -2.25 -6.86 6.96
CA THR A 78 -0.96 -6.58 7.61
C THR A 78 -0.96 -7.13 9.03
N TRP A 79 -0.11 -8.08 9.32
CA TRP A 79 -0.07 -8.78 10.61
C TRP A 79 0.00 -7.81 11.79
N ARG A 80 -0.95 -7.96 12.74
CA ARG A 80 -1.09 -7.14 13.96
C ARG A 80 -1.33 -5.64 13.75
N ARG A 81 -1.60 -5.19 12.50
CA ARG A 81 -1.76 -3.77 12.14
C ARG A 81 -3.05 -3.45 11.41
N ASN A 82 -4.00 -4.38 11.35
CA ASN A 82 -5.21 -4.23 10.52
C ASN A 82 -6.20 -3.20 11.07
N THR A 83 -6.33 -3.07 12.39
CA THR A 83 -7.28 -2.16 13.04
C THR A 83 -6.93 -0.71 12.73
N GLY A 84 -7.88 0.05 12.17
CA GLY A 84 -7.66 1.46 11.81
C GLY A 84 -6.69 1.65 10.63
N SER A 85 -6.66 0.72 9.69
CA SER A 85 -5.81 0.80 8.50
C SER A 85 -6.53 0.39 7.23
N ILE A 86 -6.01 0.84 6.10
CA ILE A 86 -6.49 0.52 4.76
C ILE A 86 -5.39 -0.21 4.00
N GLY A 87 -5.69 -1.39 3.48
CA GLY A 87 -4.79 -2.16 2.60
C GLY A 87 -5.09 -1.87 1.14
N VAL A 88 -4.06 -1.49 0.38
CA VAL A 88 -4.10 -1.27 -1.07
C VAL A 88 -3.11 -2.21 -1.73
N ALA A 89 -3.56 -3.06 -2.66
CA ALA A 89 -2.72 -4.08 -3.28
C ALA A 89 -2.64 -3.94 -4.81
N LEU A 90 -1.46 -4.22 -5.36
CA LEU A 90 -1.27 -4.44 -6.80
C LEU A 90 -1.45 -5.93 -7.10
N THR A 91 -2.23 -6.27 -8.12
CA THR A 91 -2.38 -7.66 -8.59
C THR A 91 -1.18 -8.03 -9.46
N CYS A 92 -0.09 -8.45 -8.84
CA CYS A 92 1.17 -8.73 -9.51
C CYS A 92 2.12 -9.55 -8.63
N GLY A 93 3.30 -9.87 -9.15
CA GLY A 93 4.39 -10.46 -8.38
C GLY A 93 4.39 -11.98 -8.33
N VAL A 94 3.71 -12.67 -9.24
CA VAL A 94 3.75 -14.14 -9.28
C VAL A 94 5.17 -14.65 -9.44
N GLY A 95 5.56 -15.57 -8.56
CA GLY A 95 6.92 -16.11 -8.53
C GLY A 95 7.98 -15.14 -7.99
N SER A 96 7.56 -14.02 -7.40
CA SER A 96 8.47 -13.07 -6.76
C SER A 96 9.20 -13.66 -5.56
N GLY A 97 10.36 -13.12 -5.28
CA GLY A 97 11.16 -13.41 -4.09
C GLY A 97 11.70 -12.12 -3.47
N SER A 98 12.57 -12.24 -2.50
CA SER A 98 13.10 -11.09 -1.76
C SER A 98 13.92 -10.10 -2.62
N GLN A 99 14.43 -10.52 -3.76
CA GLN A 99 15.27 -9.72 -4.67
C GLN A 99 14.83 -9.86 -6.13
N ASP A 100 13.64 -10.37 -6.36
CA ASP A 100 13.10 -10.69 -7.68
C ASP A 100 11.62 -10.37 -7.72
N LEU A 101 11.18 -9.61 -8.70
CA LEU A 101 9.79 -9.24 -8.91
C LEU A 101 8.94 -10.35 -9.56
N GLY A 102 9.55 -11.47 -9.93
CA GLY A 102 8.86 -12.55 -10.62
C GLY A 102 8.57 -12.26 -12.09
N ASN A 103 7.66 -13.03 -12.65
CA ASN A 103 7.32 -12.97 -14.08
C ASN A 103 6.30 -11.88 -14.43
N GLU A 104 5.56 -11.41 -13.45
CA GLU A 104 4.54 -10.37 -13.60
C GLU A 104 4.82 -9.25 -12.59
N PRO A 105 5.82 -8.38 -12.86
CA PRO A 105 6.21 -7.30 -11.95
C PRO A 105 5.15 -6.18 -11.94
N PRO A 106 5.19 -5.26 -10.96
CA PRO A 106 4.34 -4.07 -10.99
C PRO A 106 4.47 -3.31 -12.31
N THR A 107 3.35 -2.97 -12.93
CA THR A 107 3.32 -2.16 -14.15
C THR A 107 3.40 -0.66 -13.81
N SER A 108 3.85 0.16 -14.75
CA SER A 108 3.81 1.63 -14.59
C SER A 108 2.39 2.13 -14.34
N ALA A 109 1.37 1.54 -15.00
CA ALA A 109 -0.03 1.88 -14.79
C ALA A 109 -0.48 1.59 -13.35
N GLN A 110 -0.12 0.43 -12.81
CA GLN A 110 -0.38 0.08 -11.41
C GLN A 110 0.26 1.07 -10.43
N ILE A 111 1.51 1.43 -10.65
CA ILE A 111 2.25 2.36 -9.78
C ILE A 111 1.62 3.74 -9.79
N GLU A 112 1.24 4.26 -10.96
CA GLU A 112 0.55 5.54 -11.07
C GLU A 112 -0.82 5.51 -10.39
N SER A 113 -1.62 4.47 -10.62
CA SER A 113 -2.93 4.32 -9.97
C SER A 113 -2.81 4.18 -8.45
N MET A 114 -1.82 3.43 -7.95
CA MET A 114 -1.57 3.32 -6.51
C MET A 114 -1.19 4.67 -5.89
N ALA A 115 -0.32 5.43 -6.53
CA ALA A 115 0.06 6.76 -6.06
C ALA A 115 -1.15 7.72 -6.00
N GLN A 116 -2.01 7.68 -6.99
CA GLN A 116 -3.25 8.47 -7.03
C GLN A 116 -4.26 8.01 -5.95
N ALA A 117 -4.40 6.69 -5.75
CA ALA A 117 -5.24 6.13 -4.69
C ALA A 117 -4.73 6.53 -3.29
N ILE A 118 -3.42 6.48 -3.06
CA ILE A 118 -2.80 6.98 -1.81
C ILE A 118 -3.20 8.43 -1.57
N TYR A 119 -3.09 9.29 -2.58
CA TYR A 119 -3.48 10.69 -2.46
C TYR A 119 -4.96 10.83 -2.10
N ALA A 120 -5.86 10.15 -2.82
CA ALA A 120 -7.30 10.21 -2.57
C ALA A 120 -7.67 9.75 -1.14
N ILE A 121 -7.09 8.63 -0.68
CA ILE A 121 -7.32 8.09 0.67
C ILE A 121 -6.77 9.05 1.73
N ALA A 122 -5.53 9.52 1.57
CA ALA A 122 -4.89 10.39 2.54
C ALA A 122 -5.64 11.73 2.72
N GLU A 123 -6.09 12.34 1.62
CA GLU A 123 -6.93 13.54 1.69
C GLU A 123 -8.27 13.26 2.39
N GLY A 124 -8.94 12.16 2.03
CA GLY A 124 -10.20 11.79 2.65
C GLY A 124 -10.08 11.50 4.15
N LEU A 125 -8.99 10.92 4.60
CA LEU A 125 -8.72 10.60 6.02
C LEU A 125 -8.00 11.72 6.79
N TRP A 126 -7.58 12.80 6.13
CA TRP A 126 -6.76 13.88 6.72
C TRP A 126 -5.38 13.41 7.20
N LEU A 127 -4.75 12.57 6.41
CA LEU A 127 -3.40 12.07 6.69
C LEU A 127 -2.33 12.84 5.91
N THR A 128 -1.15 12.94 6.47
CA THR A 128 0.05 13.30 5.71
C THR A 128 0.54 12.09 4.91
N ILE A 129 1.08 12.33 3.71
CA ILE A 129 1.69 11.27 2.90
C ILE A 129 3.16 11.18 3.27
N ASP A 130 3.45 10.46 4.33
CA ASP A 130 4.78 10.25 4.90
C ASP A 130 4.95 8.78 5.36
N LYS A 131 6.13 8.44 5.85
CA LYS A 131 6.42 7.08 6.35
C LYS A 131 5.59 6.69 7.57
N THR A 132 5.07 7.64 8.32
CA THR A 132 4.23 7.36 9.49
C THR A 132 2.87 6.83 9.10
N HIS A 133 2.28 7.36 8.03
CA HIS A 133 0.90 7.07 7.65
C HIS A 133 0.77 6.17 6.43
N VAL A 134 1.77 6.17 5.53
CA VAL A 134 1.75 5.42 4.27
C VAL A 134 3.03 4.58 4.17
N MET A 135 2.90 3.28 4.23
CA MET A 135 4.04 2.38 4.20
C MET A 135 3.76 1.11 3.41
N THR A 136 4.80 0.55 2.82
CA THR A 136 4.72 -0.80 2.26
C THR A 136 4.61 -1.83 3.39
N HIS A 137 4.15 -3.04 3.07
CA HIS A 137 4.16 -4.14 4.04
C HIS A 137 5.60 -4.46 4.49
N GLY A 138 6.58 -4.38 3.58
CA GLY A 138 7.99 -4.54 3.94
C GLY A 138 8.47 -3.50 4.96
N GLU A 139 8.11 -2.23 4.77
CA GLU A 139 8.39 -1.17 5.75
C GLU A 139 7.66 -1.39 7.08
N ALA A 140 6.43 -1.89 7.04
CA ALA A 140 5.68 -2.23 8.24
C ALA A 140 6.31 -3.38 9.01
N ALA A 141 6.81 -4.41 8.34
CA ALA A 141 7.54 -5.52 8.94
C ALA A 141 8.87 -5.08 9.58
N ASP A 142 9.48 -4.01 9.06
CA ASP A 142 10.73 -3.42 9.56
C ASP A 142 10.52 -2.46 10.75
N CYS A 143 9.29 -2.17 11.10
CA CYS A 143 8.98 -1.01 11.91
C CYS A 143 8.27 -1.38 13.22
N GLU A 144 8.94 -1.24 14.37
CA GLU A 144 8.35 -1.49 15.67
C GLU A 144 7.35 -0.38 16.04
N ASP A 145 6.07 -0.75 16.09
CA ASP A 145 4.99 0.17 16.47
C ASP A 145 5.00 1.53 15.72
N GLY A 146 5.54 1.54 14.51
CA GLY A 146 5.64 2.75 13.72
C GLY A 146 6.95 3.54 13.89
N ASP A 147 7.94 3.01 14.61
CA ASP A 147 9.26 3.63 14.72
C ASP A 147 10.17 3.28 13.54
N TYR A 148 10.39 4.26 12.67
CA TYR A 148 11.27 4.14 11.50
C TYR A 148 12.71 4.53 11.76
N SER A 149 13.08 4.81 13.00
CA SER A 149 14.45 5.22 13.34
C SER A 149 15.48 4.13 13.09
N THR A 150 15.03 2.88 13.06
CA THR A 150 15.86 1.69 12.90
C THR A 150 15.56 0.92 11.63
N HIS A 151 15.30 1.63 10.52
CA HIS A 151 14.96 0.98 9.25
C HIS A 151 15.91 -0.16 8.90
N ASN A 152 15.36 -1.36 8.73
CA ASN A 152 16.09 -2.55 8.31
C ASN A 152 15.77 -2.86 6.84
N PRO A 153 16.73 -2.73 5.92
CA PRO A 153 16.52 -2.96 4.51
C PRO A 153 16.25 -4.43 4.13
N TYR A 154 16.28 -5.33 5.11
CA TYR A 154 16.01 -6.76 4.95
C TYR A 154 14.74 -7.18 5.71
N ALA A 155 13.76 -6.30 5.81
CA ALA A 155 12.54 -6.49 6.58
C ALA A 155 11.83 -7.85 6.33
N TRP A 156 11.83 -8.32 5.09
CA TRP A 156 11.21 -9.61 4.73
C TRP A 156 11.96 -10.84 5.23
N TRP A 157 13.14 -10.68 5.83
CA TRP A 157 13.88 -11.76 6.49
C TRP A 157 13.79 -11.70 8.01
N ASN A 158 13.24 -10.64 8.54
CA ASN A 158 13.18 -10.42 9.96
C ASN A 158 11.79 -10.72 10.50
N ASP A 159 11.77 -11.51 11.50
CA ASP A 159 10.64 -11.71 12.38
C ASP A 159 10.64 -10.57 13.41
N TYR A 160 10.16 -9.41 12.97
CA TYR A 160 10.26 -8.19 13.73
C TYR A 160 9.52 -8.25 15.09
N TYR A 161 8.34 -8.88 15.09
CA TYR A 161 7.58 -9.10 16.32
C TYR A 161 7.84 -10.46 16.97
N GLY A 162 8.78 -11.26 16.51
CA GLY A 162 8.96 -12.63 16.93
C GLY A 162 7.79 -13.53 16.52
N ASP A 163 7.08 -13.21 15.44
CA ASP A 163 5.83 -13.83 15.05
C ASP A 163 5.67 -14.15 13.56
N GLY A 164 6.73 -13.97 12.78
CA GLY A 164 6.81 -14.41 11.39
C GLY A 164 6.33 -13.41 10.34
N ASP A 165 6.17 -12.12 10.66
CA ASP A 165 5.89 -11.11 9.64
C ASP A 165 7.17 -10.75 8.87
N THR A 166 7.40 -11.44 7.76
CA THR A 166 8.62 -11.32 6.93
C THR A 166 8.29 -10.88 5.51
N ARG A 167 7.22 -10.10 5.34
CA ARG A 167 6.77 -9.64 4.02
C ARG A 167 7.67 -8.55 3.47
N GLY A 168 8.03 -8.68 2.20
CA GLY A 168 8.84 -7.71 1.46
C GLY A 168 8.05 -6.97 0.37
N ASP A 169 6.75 -6.83 0.54
CA ASP A 169 5.85 -6.23 -0.46
C ASP A 169 6.32 -4.84 -0.85
N LEU A 170 6.52 -4.63 -2.14
CA LEU A 170 6.86 -3.34 -2.75
C LEU A 170 8.17 -2.68 -2.25
N GLU A 171 9.05 -3.46 -1.65
CA GLU A 171 10.38 -2.96 -1.29
C GLU A 171 11.16 -2.48 -2.51
N TYR A 172 10.81 -3.04 -3.66
CA TYR A 172 11.39 -2.77 -4.94
C TYR A 172 10.30 -2.82 -6.02
N LEU A 173 10.26 -1.88 -6.95
CA LEU A 173 9.22 -1.78 -7.97
C LEU A 173 9.65 -2.28 -9.35
N GLY A 174 10.95 -2.30 -9.67
CA GLY A 174 11.45 -2.74 -10.96
C GLY A 174 11.07 -1.84 -12.14
N THR A 175 10.86 -0.56 -11.90
CA THR A 175 10.53 0.47 -12.90
C THR A 175 11.68 1.46 -13.05
N ASP A 176 11.53 2.44 -13.95
CA ASP A 176 12.50 3.53 -14.12
C ASP A 176 12.66 4.35 -12.83
N GLU A 177 11.64 4.42 -11.98
CA GLU A 177 11.67 5.10 -10.69
C GLU A 177 12.41 4.30 -9.62
N SER A 178 12.40 2.98 -9.74
CA SER A 178 13.14 2.04 -8.87
C SER A 178 13.67 0.87 -9.71
N PRO A 179 14.65 1.12 -10.60
CA PRO A 179 15.07 0.15 -11.63
C PRO A 179 15.86 -1.03 -11.06
N SER A 180 16.40 -0.91 -9.85
CA SER A 180 17.16 -1.97 -9.21
C SER A 180 16.92 -1.99 -7.71
N TYR A 181 16.86 -3.19 -7.17
CA TYR A 181 16.78 -3.40 -5.73
C TYR A 181 18.06 -2.96 -5.04
N ASN A 182 17.92 -2.10 -4.06
CA ASN A 182 19.02 -1.70 -3.18
C ASN A 182 18.53 -1.64 -1.72
N PRO A 183 18.80 -2.67 -0.93
CA PRO A 183 18.30 -2.77 0.44
C PRO A 183 18.84 -1.67 1.37
N GLN A 184 19.95 -1.04 1.02
CA GLN A 184 20.55 0.06 1.79
C GLN A 184 20.13 1.44 1.29
N ALA A 185 19.31 1.52 0.24
CA ALA A 185 18.93 2.80 -0.35
C ALA A 185 18.11 3.66 0.63
N THR A 186 18.53 4.89 0.76
CA THR A 186 17.86 5.96 1.52
C THR A 186 17.62 7.20 0.67
N ASP A 187 17.84 7.09 -0.64
CA ASP A 187 17.85 8.17 -1.62
C ASP A 187 16.50 8.34 -2.36
N GLY A 188 15.46 7.63 -1.94
CA GLY A 188 14.15 7.66 -2.60
C GLY A 188 13.99 6.63 -3.72
N SER A 189 14.91 5.67 -3.87
CA SER A 189 14.82 4.60 -4.88
C SER A 189 14.01 3.38 -4.41
N ARG A 190 13.65 3.29 -3.15
CA ARG A 190 12.82 2.20 -2.62
C ARG A 190 11.35 2.39 -2.98
N GLY A 191 10.61 1.29 -3.10
CA GLY A 191 9.22 1.30 -3.55
C GLY A 191 8.30 2.23 -2.75
N GLY A 192 8.38 2.20 -1.42
CA GLY A 192 7.60 3.10 -0.56
C GLY A 192 7.95 4.57 -0.77
N ASP A 193 9.22 4.92 -0.94
CA ASP A 193 9.65 6.29 -1.20
C ASP A 193 9.17 6.78 -2.57
N VAL A 194 9.24 5.94 -3.60
CA VAL A 194 8.73 6.25 -4.94
C VAL A 194 7.22 6.50 -4.90
N LEU A 195 6.45 5.63 -4.27
CA LEU A 195 4.99 5.75 -4.19
C LEU A 195 4.55 6.99 -3.41
N ARG A 196 5.16 7.28 -2.26
CA ARG A 196 4.90 8.50 -1.48
C ARG A 196 5.29 9.76 -2.24
N GLY A 197 6.43 9.72 -2.94
CA GLY A 197 6.90 10.83 -3.78
C GLY A 197 5.91 11.16 -4.90
N LYS A 198 5.45 10.16 -5.63
CA LYS A 198 4.43 10.31 -6.68
C LYS A 198 3.08 10.78 -6.10
N ALA A 199 2.63 10.22 -4.99
CA ALA A 199 1.38 10.62 -4.35
C ALA A 199 1.41 12.09 -3.89
N ASN A 200 2.52 12.54 -3.30
CA ASN A 200 2.72 13.95 -2.95
C ASN A 200 2.79 14.86 -4.19
N TRP A 201 3.35 14.37 -5.30
CA TRP A 201 3.33 15.11 -6.54
C TRP A 201 1.89 15.33 -7.03
N TYR A 202 1.04 14.28 -7.05
CA TYR A 202 -0.38 14.40 -7.40
C TYR A 202 -1.14 15.36 -6.48
N LYS A 203 -0.88 15.29 -5.17
CA LYS A 203 -1.42 16.21 -4.18
C LYS A 203 -1.06 17.66 -4.51
N ASN A 204 0.21 17.94 -4.78
CA ASN A 204 0.70 19.28 -5.09
C ASN A 204 0.12 19.85 -6.40
N GLN A 205 -0.25 19.00 -7.35
CA GLN A 205 -0.94 19.39 -8.58
C GLN A 205 -2.45 19.55 -8.41
N ASN A 206 -3.01 19.22 -7.22
CA ASN A 206 -4.44 19.08 -6.99
C ASN A 206 -5.11 18.22 -8.08
N ALA A 207 -4.49 17.09 -8.40
CA ALA A 207 -4.83 16.28 -9.58
C ALA A 207 -6.26 15.70 -9.54
N LEU A 208 -6.85 15.59 -8.37
CA LEU A 208 -8.24 15.13 -8.20
C LEU A 208 -9.28 16.25 -8.27
N ASN A 209 -8.87 17.52 -8.24
CA ASN A 209 -9.76 18.68 -8.13
C ASN A 209 -10.79 18.54 -7.00
N ILE A 210 -10.33 18.13 -5.81
CA ILE A 210 -11.11 17.93 -4.58
C ILE A 210 -10.73 18.95 -3.52
#